data_11b2b366ddf408f5d3b2bceac94c6992
#
_entry.id   11b2b366ddf408f5d3b2bceac94c6992
#
_cell.length_a   1.000
_cell.length_b   1.000
_cell.length_c   1.000
_cell.angle_alpha   90.00
_cell.angle_beta   90.00
_cell.angle_gamma   90.00
#
_symmetry.space_group_name_H-M   'P 1'
#
loop_
_entity.id
_entity.type
_entity.pdbx_description
1 polymer ?
#
loop_
_entity_poly.entity_id
_entity_poly.type
_entity_poly.pdbx_seq_one_letter_code
_entity_poly.pdbx_strand_id
1 'polypeptide(L)'
;DGRVILPSVVRFMPGQGRQIGLDAVQSAASDPVNTIASVKRFMGRGLNDIADRSKLPYEFLASEQGMLSIQTVQGPKSPVEVSAEILATLRYRAEDTFNDDIYGAVITVPAYFDDAQRQATKDAAQLAGLNVLRLINEPTAAAIAYGLDNASEGVYAVFDLGGGTFDISILRLTQGVFEVLSTGGDSALGGDDYDQALADAALTRQPGLQAATAEDKTVLKAAARAAKEALTSADSVTLNAALSSGVLSTQVSRTDFEEATQALTSRCMTAVR
;
A
#
# COMPACT_ATOMS: atom_id res chain seq x y z
N ASP A 1 9.48 20.13 -3.39
CA ASP A 1 8.78 20.41 -2.13
C ASP A 1 9.52 19.88 -0.90
N GLY A 2 10.72 19.33 -1.07
CA GLY A 2 11.59 18.81 0.00
C GLY A 2 11.13 17.48 0.63
N ARG A 3 10.11 16.83 0.09
CA ARG A 3 9.60 15.55 0.59
C ARG A 3 10.29 14.41 -0.11
N VAL A 4 10.82 13.48 0.70
CA VAL A 4 11.56 12.30 0.23
C VAL A 4 10.66 11.12 -0.15
N ILE A 5 9.37 11.16 0.24
CA ILE A 5 8.39 10.10 -0.03
C ILE A 5 7.24 10.64 -0.89
N LEU A 6 6.87 9.86 -1.91
CA LEU A 6 5.65 10.08 -2.71
C LEU A 6 4.62 9.02 -2.27
N PRO A 7 3.47 9.41 -1.67
CA PRO A 7 2.39 8.47 -1.42
C PRO A 7 1.91 7.80 -2.71
N SER A 8 1.76 6.47 -2.69
CA SER A 8 1.28 5.68 -3.82
C SER A 8 -0.26 5.79 -3.95
N VAL A 9 -0.72 7.00 -4.24
CA VAL A 9 -2.14 7.35 -4.39
C VAL A 9 -2.33 8.14 -5.67
N VAL A 10 -3.31 7.76 -6.48
CA VAL A 10 -3.64 8.41 -7.75
C VAL A 10 -5.12 8.74 -7.77
N ARG A 11 -5.46 10.00 -8.00
CA ARG A 11 -6.83 10.46 -8.25
C ARG A 11 -7.02 10.79 -9.72
N PHE A 12 -8.00 10.17 -10.34
CA PHE A 12 -8.44 10.49 -11.70
C PHE A 12 -9.55 11.54 -11.64
N MET A 13 -9.42 12.62 -12.41
CA MET A 13 -10.37 13.72 -12.45
C MET A 13 -11.08 13.77 -13.83
N PRO A 14 -12.23 14.43 -13.94
CA PRO A 14 -12.89 14.62 -15.23
C PRO A 14 -11.93 15.19 -16.31
N GLY A 15 -12.13 14.76 -17.53
CA GLY A 15 -11.19 15.04 -18.62
C GLY A 15 -9.99 14.09 -18.55
N GLN A 16 -8.77 14.62 -18.60
CA GLN A 16 -7.54 13.83 -18.48
C GLN A 16 -6.68 14.26 -17.28
N GLY A 17 -7.28 15.02 -16.35
CA GLY A 17 -6.60 15.48 -15.16
C GLY A 17 -6.34 14.35 -14.17
N ARG A 18 -5.22 14.45 -13.46
CA ARG A 18 -4.88 13.53 -12.36
C ARG A 18 -4.08 14.23 -11.29
N GLN A 19 -4.27 13.79 -10.07
CA GLN A 19 -3.47 14.15 -8.91
C GLN A 19 -2.74 12.91 -8.41
N ILE A 20 -1.50 13.06 -7.97
CA ILE A 20 -0.67 11.94 -7.50
C ILE A 20 0.00 12.34 -6.20
N GLY A 21 0.12 11.38 -5.29
CA GLY A 21 0.77 11.59 -4.01
C GLY A 21 -0.13 12.34 -3.03
N LEU A 22 0.41 13.36 -2.37
CA LEU A 22 -0.30 14.06 -1.28
C LEU A 22 -1.56 14.80 -1.73
N ASP A 23 -1.56 15.39 -2.91
CA ASP A 23 -2.74 16.07 -3.44
C ASP A 23 -3.89 15.08 -3.65
N ALA A 24 -3.57 13.86 -4.08
CA ALA A 24 -4.54 12.78 -4.18
C ALA A 24 -5.02 12.32 -2.79
N VAL A 25 -4.11 12.19 -1.81
CA VAL A 25 -4.47 11.83 -0.43
C VAL A 25 -5.44 12.83 0.18
N GLN A 26 -5.21 14.13 -0.01
CA GLN A 26 -6.09 15.20 0.51
C GLN A 26 -7.49 15.14 -0.08
N SER A 27 -7.63 14.63 -1.29
CA SER A 27 -8.90 14.51 -2.00
C SER A 27 -9.62 13.16 -1.77
N ALA A 28 -8.96 12.21 -1.09
CA ALA A 28 -9.46 10.84 -0.97
C ALA A 28 -10.84 10.74 -0.31
N ALA A 29 -11.11 11.55 0.71
CA ALA A 29 -12.38 11.54 1.40
C ALA A 29 -13.52 12.13 0.56
N SER A 30 -13.24 13.17 -0.24
CA SER A 30 -14.26 13.85 -1.07
C SER A 30 -14.52 13.15 -2.41
N ASP A 31 -13.58 12.31 -2.87
CA ASP A 31 -13.70 11.60 -4.15
C ASP A 31 -13.07 10.19 -4.05
N PRO A 32 -13.59 9.34 -3.16
CA PRO A 32 -12.98 8.04 -2.84
C PRO A 32 -13.00 7.05 -3.99
N VAL A 33 -14.02 7.09 -4.85
CA VAL A 33 -14.19 6.15 -5.97
C VAL A 33 -13.12 6.37 -7.05
N ASN A 34 -12.69 7.62 -7.23
CA ASN A 34 -11.69 7.99 -8.24
C ASN A 34 -10.27 8.11 -7.65
N THR A 35 -10.10 7.94 -6.33
CA THR A 35 -8.82 8.07 -5.64
C THR A 35 -8.30 6.70 -5.22
N ILE A 36 -7.40 6.14 -6.02
CA ILE A 36 -6.91 4.77 -5.87
C ILE A 36 -5.64 4.77 -5.02
N ALA A 37 -5.68 4.04 -3.91
CA ALA A 37 -4.56 3.81 -3.01
C ALA A 37 -4.20 2.32 -2.94
N SER A 38 -2.99 2.00 -2.50
CA SER A 38 -2.51 0.63 -2.27
C SER A 38 -2.65 -0.29 -3.48
N VAL A 39 -2.53 0.26 -4.68
CA VAL A 39 -2.71 -0.46 -5.96
C VAL A 39 -1.78 -1.66 -6.12
N LYS A 40 -0.63 -1.67 -5.43
CA LYS A 40 0.33 -2.78 -5.42
C LYS A 40 -0.31 -4.12 -5.06
N ARG A 41 -1.35 -4.12 -4.20
CA ARG A 41 -2.12 -5.32 -3.82
C ARG A 41 -2.84 -5.98 -4.99
N PHE A 42 -3.10 -5.23 -6.04
CA PHE A 42 -3.90 -5.64 -7.19
C PHE A 42 -3.03 -6.02 -8.40
N MET A 43 -1.71 -5.80 -8.33
CA MET A 43 -0.79 -6.08 -9.42
C MET A 43 -0.76 -7.56 -9.76
N GLY A 44 -0.98 -7.89 -11.04
CA GLY A 44 -0.96 -9.27 -11.53
C GLY A 44 -2.09 -10.16 -10.97
N ARG A 45 -3.17 -9.56 -10.44
CA ARG A 45 -4.30 -10.26 -9.82
C ARG A 45 -5.55 -10.17 -10.68
N GLY A 46 -6.37 -11.21 -10.61
CA GLY A 46 -7.72 -11.21 -11.16
C GLY A 46 -8.76 -10.77 -10.13
N LEU A 47 -9.99 -10.56 -10.59
CA LEU A 47 -11.08 -10.12 -9.72
C LEU A 47 -11.35 -11.08 -8.54
N ASN A 48 -11.20 -12.39 -8.76
CA ASN A 48 -11.45 -13.42 -7.75
C ASN A 48 -10.38 -13.48 -6.65
N ASP A 49 -9.20 -12.88 -6.90
CA ASP A 49 -8.10 -12.86 -5.93
C ASP A 49 -8.25 -11.75 -4.89
N ILE A 50 -9.21 -10.84 -5.08
CA ILE A 50 -9.43 -9.71 -4.17
C ILE A 50 -10.39 -10.10 -3.06
N ALA A 51 -9.85 -10.24 -1.85
CA ALA A 51 -10.65 -10.43 -0.65
C ALA A 51 -11.34 -9.14 -0.21
N ASP A 52 -12.47 -9.27 0.51
CA ASP A 52 -13.19 -8.16 1.17
C ASP A 52 -13.46 -6.91 0.30
N ARG A 53 -13.77 -7.12 -0.99
CA ARG A 53 -14.06 -6.02 -1.95
C ARG A 53 -15.10 -5.03 -1.44
N SER A 54 -16.05 -5.49 -0.64
CA SER A 54 -17.12 -4.64 -0.06
C SER A 54 -16.58 -3.58 0.91
N LYS A 55 -15.40 -3.77 1.47
CA LYS A 55 -14.75 -2.81 2.38
C LYS A 55 -13.99 -1.72 1.63
N LEU A 56 -13.70 -1.93 0.35
CA LEU A 56 -13.01 -0.96 -0.48
C LEU A 56 -14.00 0.03 -1.12
N PRO A 57 -13.56 1.28 -1.35
CA PRO A 57 -14.44 2.30 -1.94
C PRO A 57 -14.57 2.16 -3.46
N TYR A 58 -13.94 1.17 -4.07
CA TYR A 58 -13.80 1.02 -5.52
C TYR A 58 -14.87 0.10 -6.11
N GLU A 59 -15.27 0.38 -7.35
CA GLU A 59 -15.99 -0.54 -8.21
C GLU A 59 -15.00 -1.31 -9.06
N PHE A 60 -14.93 -2.62 -8.83
CA PHE A 60 -14.03 -3.52 -9.55
C PHE A 60 -14.72 -4.17 -10.73
N LEU A 61 -14.05 -4.20 -11.87
CA LEU A 61 -14.51 -4.82 -13.10
C LEU A 61 -13.54 -5.93 -13.51
N ALA A 62 -14.07 -7.00 -14.11
CA ALA A 62 -13.25 -7.97 -14.82
C ALA A 62 -13.20 -7.60 -16.31
N SER A 63 -12.00 -7.58 -16.90
CA SER A 63 -11.86 -7.52 -18.34
C SER A 63 -12.31 -8.84 -19.00
N GLU A 64 -12.53 -8.86 -20.30
CA GLU A 64 -12.82 -10.08 -21.06
C GLU A 64 -11.76 -11.17 -20.87
N GLN A 65 -10.53 -10.79 -20.55
CA GLN A 65 -9.40 -11.68 -20.26
C GLN A 65 -9.26 -12.04 -18.79
N GLY A 66 -10.23 -11.66 -17.94
CA GLY A 66 -10.22 -11.93 -16.49
C GLY A 66 -9.30 -11.03 -15.67
N MET A 67 -8.65 -10.04 -16.29
CA MET A 67 -7.80 -9.08 -15.58
C MET A 67 -8.64 -8.06 -14.81
N LEU A 68 -8.14 -7.67 -13.65
CA LEU A 68 -8.77 -6.68 -12.79
C LEU A 68 -8.68 -5.28 -13.38
N SER A 69 -9.77 -4.54 -13.31
CA SER A 69 -9.82 -3.10 -13.55
C SER A 69 -10.64 -2.40 -12.47
N ILE A 70 -10.37 -1.13 -12.26
CA ILE A 70 -11.05 -0.26 -11.30
C ILE A 70 -11.79 0.81 -12.10
N GLN A 71 -13.10 0.93 -11.91
CA GLN A 71 -13.89 1.95 -12.57
C GLN A 71 -13.54 3.33 -12.00
N THR A 72 -13.29 4.29 -12.90
CA THR A 72 -13.02 5.69 -12.55
C THR A 72 -13.86 6.61 -13.46
N VAL A 73 -13.86 7.89 -13.14
CA VAL A 73 -14.49 8.93 -13.99
C VAL A 73 -13.90 9.00 -15.41
N GLN A 74 -12.67 8.47 -15.60
CA GLN A 74 -12.02 8.36 -16.90
C GLN A 74 -12.17 6.98 -17.54
N GLY A 75 -13.12 6.17 -17.05
CA GLY A 75 -13.31 4.78 -17.45
C GLY A 75 -12.48 3.79 -16.63
N PRO A 76 -12.51 2.50 -17.00
CA PRO A 76 -11.74 1.46 -16.32
C PRO A 76 -10.24 1.73 -16.37
N LYS A 77 -9.56 1.52 -15.25
CA LYS A 77 -8.10 1.61 -15.11
C LYS A 77 -7.57 0.30 -14.54
N SER A 78 -6.59 -0.29 -15.20
CA SER A 78 -5.89 -1.45 -14.68
C SER A 78 -4.92 -1.06 -13.56
N PRO A 79 -4.56 -1.97 -12.64
CA PRO A 79 -3.52 -1.72 -11.65
C PRO A 79 -2.17 -1.31 -12.28
N VAL A 80 -1.87 -1.81 -13.47
CA VAL A 80 -0.68 -1.45 -14.25
C VAL A 80 -0.71 0.02 -14.65
N GLU A 81 -1.83 0.51 -15.21
CA GLU A 81 -2.00 1.93 -15.57
C GLU A 81 -1.89 2.84 -14.35
N VAL A 82 -2.55 2.49 -13.24
CA VAL A 82 -2.47 3.29 -12.00
C VAL A 82 -1.03 3.33 -11.46
N SER A 83 -0.33 2.20 -11.48
CA SER A 83 1.09 2.13 -11.05
C SER A 83 2.00 2.92 -11.97
N ALA A 84 1.72 2.93 -13.27
CA ALA A 84 2.48 3.71 -14.26
C ALA A 84 2.41 5.21 -13.98
N GLU A 85 1.29 5.75 -13.50
CA GLU A 85 1.16 7.15 -13.11
C GLU A 85 2.09 7.53 -11.95
N ILE A 86 2.21 6.64 -10.96
CA ILE A 86 3.13 6.83 -9.83
C ILE A 86 4.58 6.80 -10.32
N LEU A 87 4.92 5.82 -11.13
CA LEU A 87 6.28 5.64 -11.66
C LEU A 87 6.67 6.79 -12.59
N ALA A 88 5.76 7.28 -13.44
CA ALA A 88 5.98 8.45 -14.29
C ALA A 88 6.27 9.70 -13.46
N THR A 89 5.53 9.89 -12.36
CA THR A 89 5.77 11.01 -11.43
C THR A 89 7.17 10.93 -10.80
N LEU A 90 7.60 9.73 -10.41
CA LEU A 90 8.95 9.53 -9.86
C LEU A 90 10.04 9.76 -10.92
N ARG A 91 9.80 9.31 -12.16
CA ARG A 91 10.70 9.59 -13.29
C ARG A 91 10.89 11.09 -13.48
N TYR A 92 9.80 11.84 -13.62
CA TYR A 92 9.86 13.30 -13.80
C TYR A 92 10.58 14.02 -12.66
N ARG A 93 10.37 13.57 -11.41
CA ARG A 93 11.09 14.12 -10.25
C ARG A 93 12.59 13.85 -10.32
N ALA A 94 12.99 12.67 -10.78
CA ALA A 94 14.40 12.34 -10.95
C ALA A 94 15.03 13.17 -12.07
N GLU A 95 14.39 13.23 -13.23
CA GLU A 95 14.83 14.04 -14.38
C GLU A 95 14.95 15.52 -14.01
N ASP A 96 13.99 16.08 -13.29
CA ASP A 96 14.03 17.46 -12.78
C ASP A 96 15.17 17.66 -11.77
N THR A 97 15.41 16.70 -10.90
CA THR A 97 16.48 16.77 -9.89
C THR A 97 17.87 16.72 -10.52
N PHE A 98 18.08 15.89 -11.53
CA PHE A 98 19.35 15.74 -12.22
C PHE A 98 19.51 16.72 -13.38
N ASN A 99 18.42 17.41 -13.79
CA ASN A 99 18.33 18.25 -14.97
C ASN A 99 18.82 17.52 -16.24
N ASP A 100 18.48 16.24 -16.34
CA ASP A 100 18.86 15.36 -17.45
C ASP A 100 17.90 14.15 -17.49
N ASP A 101 17.80 13.51 -18.64
CA ASP A 101 17.05 12.27 -18.81
C ASP A 101 17.72 11.13 -18.02
N ILE A 102 16.91 10.30 -17.35
CA ILE A 102 17.46 9.12 -16.67
C ILE A 102 17.63 7.97 -17.65
N TYR A 103 18.81 7.32 -17.59
CA TYR A 103 19.12 6.16 -18.44
C TYR A 103 18.18 4.97 -18.18
N GLY A 104 17.77 4.78 -16.93
CA GLY A 104 16.87 3.72 -16.50
C GLY A 104 16.75 3.65 -14.98
N ALA A 105 15.96 2.70 -14.52
CA ALA A 105 15.69 2.51 -13.10
C ALA A 105 15.86 1.04 -12.66
N VAL A 106 16.32 0.87 -11.44
CA VAL A 106 16.19 -0.38 -10.68
C VAL A 106 14.92 -0.27 -9.84
N ILE A 107 14.03 -1.25 -9.96
CA ILE A 107 12.74 -1.23 -9.27
C ILE A 107 12.70 -2.39 -8.28
N THR A 108 12.23 -2.12 -7.06
CA THR A 108 12.10 -3.14 -6.03
C THR A 108 10.73 -3.81 -6.09
N VAL A 109 10.70 -5.09 -5.83
CA VAL A 109 9.47 -5.90 -5.73
C VAL A 109 9.55 -6.82 -4.51
N PRO A 110 8.42 -7.19 -3.88
CA PRO A 110 8.40 -8.20 -2.84
C PRO A 110 9.08 -9.50 -3.29
N ALA A 111 9.77 -10.16 -2.38
CA ALA A 111 10.50 -11.40 -2.72
C ALA A 111 9.55 -12.52 -3.15
N TYR A 112 8.32 -12.56 -2.63
CA TYR A 112 7.29 -13.55 -2.96
C TYR A 112 6.48 -13.22 -4.23
N PHE A 113 6.69 -12.06 -4.87
CA PHE A 113 5.99 -11.74 -6.12
C PHE A 113 6.21 -12.85 -7.15
N ASP A 114 5.11 -13.38 -7.67
CA ASP A 114 5.12 -14.32 -8.77
C ASP A 114 5.49 -13.65 -10.11
N ASP A 115 5.67 -14.46 -11.16
CA ASP A 115 6.07 -13.96 -12.47
C ASP A 115 5.05 -12.98 -13.07
N ALA A 116 3.74 -13.19 -12.82
CA ALA A 116 2.69 -12.29 -13.31
C ALA A 116 2.79 -10.90 -12.64
N GLN A 117 3.03 -10.86 -11.33
CA GLN A 117 3.21 -9.61 -10.58
C GLN A 117 4.50 -8.89 -10.98
N ARG A 118 5.59 -9.62 -11.19
CA ARG A 118 6.87 -9.07 -11.67
C ARG A 118 6.73 -8.52 -13.08
N GLN A 119 6.03 -9.23 -13.96
CA GLN A 119 5.78 -8.75 -15.32
C GLN A 119 4.88 -7.51 -15.30
N ALA A 120 3.80 -7.50 -14.53
CA ALA A 120 2.93 -6.33 -14.37
C ALA A 120 3.71 -5.09 -13.87
N THR A 121 4.70 -5.28 -12.99
CA THR A 121 5.58 -4.19 -12.54
C THR A 121 6.46 -3.66 -13.66
N LYS A 122 7.02 -4.53 -14.50
CA LYS A 122 7.80 -4.12 -15.70
C LYS A 122 6.92 -3.38 -16.70
N ASP A 123 5.69 -3.87 -16.94
CA ASP A 123 4.74 -3.26 -17.86
C ASP A 123 4.34 -1.86 -17.39
N ALA A 124 4.11 -1.69 -16.07
CA ALA A 124 3.85 -0.38 -15.47
C ALA A 124 5.03 0.59 -15.67
N ALA A 125 6.25 0.11 -15.48
CA ALA A 125 7.44 0.92 -15.70
C ALA A 125 7.62 1.31 -17.17
N GLN A 126 7.40 0.37 -18.08
CA GLN A 126 7.45 0.62 -19.53
C GLN A 126 6.39 1.64 -19.93
N LEU A 127 5.16 1.52 -19.42
CA LEU A 127 4.07 2.47 -19.67
C LEU A 127 4.39 3.87 -19.11
N ALA A 128 5.15 3.94 -18.02
CA ALA A 128 5.68 5.18 -17.45
C ALA A 128 6.87 5.78 -18.24
N GLY A 129 7.34 5.09 -19.28
CA GLY A 129 8.51 5.49 -20.07
C GLY A 129 9.85 5.25 -19.37
N LEU A 130 9.89 4.33 -18.38
CA LEU A 130 11.10 3.92 -17.69
C LEU A 130 11.76 2.72 -18.37
N ASN A 131 13.07 2.79 -18.59
CA ASN A 131 13.89 1.65 -18.94
C ASN A 131 14.21 0.86 -17.65
N VAL A 132 13.66 -0.36 -17.52
CA VAL A 132 13.90 -1.20 -16.34
C VAL A 132 15.25 -1.90 -16.50
N LEU A 133 16.25 -1.44 -15.75
CA LEU A 133 17.56 -2.06 -15.73
C LEU A 133 17.54 -3.40 -15.00
N ARG A 134 16.82 -3.46 -13.88
CA ARG A 134 16.68 -4.66 -13.07
C ARG A 134 15.49 -4.56 -12.12
N LEU A 135 14.85 -5.71 -11.83
CA LEU A 135 14.04 -5.89 -10.63
C LEU A 135 14.91 -6.52 -9.55
N ILE A 136 14.88 -5.98 -8.34
CA ILE A 136 15.53 -6.57 -7.16
C ILE A 136 14.48 -6.82 -6.08
N ASN A 137 14.74 -7.77 -5.20
CA ASN A 137 13.84 -8.05 -4.09
C ASN A 137 13.93 -6.95 -3.03
N GLU A 138 12.78 -6.51 -2.51
CA GLU A 138 12.69 -5.47 -1.47
C GLU A 138 13.54 -5.78 -0.23
N PRO A 139 13.57 -7.01 0.32
CA PRO A 139 14.43 -7.31 1.46
C PRO A 139 15.93 -7.18 1.16
N THR A 140 16.34 -7.49 -0.08
CA THR A 140 17.74 -7.28 -0.49
C THR A 140 18.06 -5.79 -0.59
N ALA A 141 17.15 -4.99 -1.15
CA ALA A 141 17.30 -3.54 -1.23
C ALA A 141 17.35 -2.90 0.16
N ALA A 142 16.49 -3.35 1.08
CA ALA A 142 16.49 -2.91 2.47
C ALA A 142 17.81 -3.25 3.16
N ALA A 143 18.31 -4.47 3.00
CA ALA A 143 19.61 -4.90 3.56
C ALA A 143 20.76 -4.00 3.07
N ILE A 144 20.80 -3.68 1.78
CA ILE A 144 21.80 -2.77 1.20
C ILE A 144 21.64 -1.36 1.78
N ALA A 145 20.41 -0.84 1.85
CA ALA A 145 20.16 0.50 2.38
C ALA A 145 20.55 0.67 3.86
N TYR A 146 20.48 -0.40 4.65
CA TYR A 146 20.97 -0.43 6.02
C TYR A 146 22.49 -0.69 6.14
N GLY A 147 23.18 -0.77 5.00
CA GLY A 147 24.64 -0.97 4.99
C GLY A 147 25.09 -2.38 5.37
N LEU A 148 24.20 -3.37 5.27
CA LEU A 148 24.53 -4.76 5.59
C LEU A 148 25.51 -5.37 4.58
N ASP A 149 25.70 -4.79 3.40
CA ASP A 149 26.73 -5.15 2.44
C ASP A 149 28.16 -4.95 2.98
N ASN A 150 28.30 -4.04 3.96
CA ASN A 150 29.54 -3.78 4.70
C ASN A 150 29.55 -4.41 6.12
N ALA A 151 28.51 -5.18 6.46
CA ALA A 151 28.41 -5.83 7.76
C ALA A 151 29.23 -7.15 7.80
N SER A 152 29.31 -7.75 8.99
CA SER A 152 29.91 -9.08 9.14
C SER A 152 29.08 -10.13 8.40
N GLU A 153 29.76 -11.14 7.84
CA GLU A 153 29.10 -12.31 7.29
C GLU A 153 28.14 -12.94 8.30
N GLY A 154 26.97 -13.38 7.85
CA GLY A 154 25.97 -13.92 8.75
C GLY A 154 24.62 -14.13 8.10
N VAL A 155 23.65 -14.52 8.94
CA VAL A 155 22.26 -14.68 8.55
C VAL A 155 21.44 -13.55 9.15
N TYR A 156 20.66 -12.89 8.31
CA TYR A 156 19.85 -11.72 8.65
C TYR A 156 18.38 -12.01 8.36
N ALA A 157 17.50 -11.55 9.24
CA ALA A 157 16.07 -11.52 9.00
C ALA A 157 15.65 -10.09 8.64
N VAL A 158 14.95 -9.92 7.52
CA VAL A 158 14.32 -8.66 7.13
C VAL A 158 12.83 -8.82 7.30
N PHE A 159 12.24 -8.04 8.22
CA PHE A 159 10.83 -8.01 8.53
C PHE A 159 10.28 -6.67 8.02
N ASP A 160 9.49 -6.71 6.95
CA ASP A 160 8.92 -5.54 6.29
C ASP A 160 7.40 -5.58 6.37
N LEU A 161 6.82 -4.84 7.31
CA LEU A 161 5.38 -4.63 7.42
C LEU A 161 5.05 -3.24 6.87
N GLY A 162 4.74 -3.21 5.59
CA GLY A 162 4.37 -1.99 4.88
C GLY A 162 2.90 -1.57 5.09
N GLY A 163 2.45 -0.58 4.31
CA GLY A 163 1.04 -0.14 4.35
C GLY A 163 0.08 -1.18 3.77
N GLY A 164 0.49 -1.89 2.73
CA GLY A 164 -0.35 -2.81 1.98
C GLY A 164 0.07 -4.27 2.02
N THR A 165 1.33 -4.55 2.30
CA THR A 165 1.92 -5.89 2.23
C THR A 165 2.80 -6.16 3.43
N PHE A 166 2.96 -7.43 3.75
CA PHE A 166 3.90 -7.93 4.74
C PHE A 166 4.88 -8.90 4.08
N ASP A 167 6.16 -8.67 4.29
CA ASP A 167 7.26 -9.50 3.83
C ASP A 167 8.18 -9.88 4.98
N ILE A 168 8.60 -11.14 5.02
CA ILE A 168 9.67 -11.65 5.87
C ILE A 168 10.66 -12.44 5.00
N SER A 169 11.94 -12.12 5.08
CA SER A 169 12.97 -12.83 4.32
C SER A 169 14.18 -13.13 5.19
N ILE A 170 14.72 -14.32 5.03
CA ILE A 170 15.97 -14.72 5.64
C ILE A 170 17.06 -14.63 4.58
N LEU A 171 18.05 -13.78 4.81
CA LEU A 171 19.15 -13.53 3.91
C LEU A 171 20.45 -14.04 4.54
N ARG A 172 21.30 -14.69 3.73
CA ARG A 172 22.70 -14.97 4.08
C ARG A 172 23.59 -13.98 3.36
N LEU A 173 24.48 -13.32 4.12
CA LEU A 173 25.54 -12.49 3.57
C LEU A 173 26.85 -13.27 3.63
N THR A 174 27.47 -13.50 2.48
CA THR A 174 28.79 -14.14 2.35
C THR A 174 29.57 -13.40 1.26
N GLN A 175 30.73 -12.86 1.60
CA GLN A 175 31.63 -12.14 0.68
C GLN A 175 30.93 -11.04 -0.13
N GLY A 176 30.06 -10.26 0.51
CA GLY A 176 29.31 -9.17 -0.12
C GLY A 176 28.13 -9.61 -1.01
N VAL A 177 27.81 -10.91 -1.03
CA VAL A 177 26.70 -11.47 -1.79
C VAL A 177 25.54 -11.82 -0.85
N PHE A 178 24.34 -11.30 -1.15
CA PHE A 178 23.12 -11.68 -0.48
C PHE A 178 22.47 -12.88 -1.18
N GLU A 179 22.30 -13.96 -0.44
CA GLU A 179 21.54 -15.13 -0.83
C GLU A 179 20.20 -15.13 -0.06
N VAL A 180 19.06 -15.20 -0.76
CA VAL A 180 17.76 -15.37 -0.12
C VAL A 180 17.57 -16.83 0.23
N LEU A 181 17.61 -17.17 1.53
CA LEU A 181 17.45 -18.55 2.01
C LEU A 181 15.99 -18.96 2.09
N SER A 182 15.14 -18.04 2.53
CA SER A 182 13.69 -18.27 2.66
C SER A 182 12.96 -16.95 2.56
N THR A 183 11.74 -16.99 2.07
CA THR A 183 10.84 -15.85 2.02
C THR A 183 9.42 -16.29 2.37
N GLY A 184 8.72 -15.43 3.07
CA GLY A 184 7.30 -15.57 3.39
C GLY A 184 6.66 -14.20 3.41
N GLY A 185 5.35 -14.15 3.57
CA GLY A 185 4.65 -12.88 3.63
C GLY A 185 3.18 -13.02 3.29
N ASP A 186 2.53 -11.88 3.18
CA ASP A 186 1.11 -11.79 2.86
C ASP A 186 0.85 -10.52 2.04
N SER A 187 0.44 -10.69 0.79
CA SER A 187 0.17 -9.59 -0.14
C SER A 187 -1.09 -8.79 0.19
N ALA A 188 -1.86 -9.23 1.16
CA ALA A 188 -3.10 -8.59 1.64
C ALA A 188 -3.07 -8.35 3.15
N LEU A 189 -1.89 -8.05 3.70
CA LEU A 189 -1.69 -7.74 5.11
C LEU A 189 -0.71 -6.58 5.26
N GLY A 190 -1.15 -5.49 5.84
CA GLY A 190 -0.34 -4.29 6.06
C GLY A 190 -1.05 -3.28 6.94
N GLY A 191 -0.46 -2.12 7.14
CA GLY A 191 -1.00 -1.02 7.95
C GLY A 191 -2.43 -0.66 7.63
N ASP A 192 -2.84 -0.78 6.36
CA ASP A 192 -4.21 -0.55 5.91
C ASP A 192 -5.23 -1.50 6.54
N ASP A 193 -4.83 -2.73 6.86
CA ASP A 193 -5.71 -3.72 7.50
C ASP A 193 -5.81 -3.46 8.99
N TYR A 194 -4.72 -3.00 9.61
CA TYR A 194 -4.73 -2.52 11.00
C TYR A 194 -5.62 -1.28 11.15
N ASP A 195 -5.59 -0.34 10.18
CA ASP A 195 -6.49 0.81 10.14
C ASP A 195 -7.95 0.35 10.07
N GLN A 196 -8.24 -0.61 9.18
CA GLN A 196 -9.58 -1.15 9.01
C GLN A 196 -10.09 -1.88 10.25
N ALA A 197 -9.24 -2.69 10.89
CA ALA A 197 -9.62 -3.40 12.12
C ALA A 197 -9.97 -2.42 13.26
N LEU A 198 -9.20 -1.34 13.40
CA LEU A 198 -9.49 -0.30 14.39
C LEU A 198 -10.77 0.46 14.04
N ALA A 199 -11.00 0.76 12.76
CA ALA A 199 -12.22 1.39 12.27
C ALA A 199 -13.47 0.55 12.59
N ASP A 200 -13.42 -0.75 12.28
CA ASP A 200 -14.51 -1.69 12.54
C ASP A 200 -14.78 -1.80 14.05
N ALA A 201 -13.74 -1.88 14.87
CA ALA A 201 -13.84 -1.94 16.33
C ALA A 201 -14.45 -0.67 16.93
N ALA A 202 -14.04 0.51 16.42
CA ALA A 202 -14.59 1.78 16.86
C ALA A 202 -16.07 1.92 16.49
N LEU A 203 -16.46 1.48 15.31
CA LEU A 203 -17.85 1.54 14.83
C LEU A 203 -18.79 0.64 15.67
N THR A 204 -18.32 -0.55 16.07
CA THR A 204 -19.12 -1.45 16.91
C THR A 204 -19.45 -0.88 18.30
N ARG A 205 -18.70 0.11 18.78
CA ARG A 205 -18.95 0.77 20.08
C ARG A 205 -20.08 1.78 20.05
N GLN A 206 -20.55 2.18 18.85
CA GLN A 206 -21.68 3.09 18.69
C GLN A 206 -22.77 2.48 17.78
N PRO A 207 -23.61 1.59 18.33
CA PRO A 207 -24.69 0.99 17.60
C PRO A 207 -25.63 2.05 17.01
N GLY A 208 -25.92 1.93 15.72
CA GLY A 208 -26.72 2.91 14.97
C GLY A 208 -25.92 3.78 14.00
N LEU A 209 -24.60 3.83 14.13
CA LEU A 209 -23.73 4.43 13.11
C LEU A 209 -23.28 3.36 12.10
N GLN A 210 -23.17 3.77 10.85
CA GLN A 210 -22.76 2.92 9.74
C GLN A 210 -21.88 3.70 8.77
N ALA A 211 -20.82 3.06 8.27
CA ALA A 211 -20.03 3.55 7.15
C ALA A 211 -20.61 3.01 5.84
N ALA A 212 -21.76 3.54 5.43
CA ALA A 212 -22.55 2.99 4.32
C ALA A 212 -22.02 3.42 2.95
N THR A 213 -21.47 4.63 2.85
CA THR A 213 -20.96 5.19 1.60
C THR A 213 -19.46 4.97 1.43
N ALA A 214 -18.97 5.14 0.20
CA ALA A 214 -17.53 5.12 -0.09
C ALA A 214 -16.80 6.24 0.68
N GLU A 215 -17.44 7.41 0.80
CA GLU A 215 -16.93 8.55 1.57
C GLU A 215 -16.83 8.20 3.06
N ASP A 216 -17.90 7.63 3.66
CA ASP A 216 -17.89 7.19 5.05
C ASP A 216 -16.74 6.21 5.34
N LYS A 217 -16.54 5.22 4.48
CA LYS A 217 -15.46 4.23 4.62
C LYS A 217 -14.09 4.91 4.60
N THR A 218 -13.89 5.85 3.70
CA THR A 218 -12.62 6.56 3.56
C THR A 218 -12.36 7.49 4.73
N VAL A 219 -13.36 8.26 5.17
CA VAL A 219 -13.26 9.14 6.34
C VAL A 219 -12.98 8.33 7.61
N LEU A 220 -13.71 7.25 7.83
CA LEU A 220 -13.54 6.38 8.99
C LEU A 220 -12.15 5.75 9.02
N LYS A 221 -11.68 5.22 7.89
CA LYS A 221 -10.34 4.61 7.78
C LYS A 221 -9.24 5.65 8.01
N ALA A 222 -9.39 6.87 7.49
CA ALA A 222 -8.42 7.94 7.74
C ALA A 222 -8.36 8.34 9.22
N ALA A 223 -9.52 8.42 9.89
CA ALA A 223 -9.59 8.68 11.32
C ALA A 223 -8.96 7.56 12.15
N ALA A 224 -9.19 6.30 11.78
CA ALA A 224 -8.58 5.14 12.44
C ALA A 224 -7.06 5.12 12.24
N ARG A 225 -6.56 5.46 11.05
CA ARG A 225 -5.13 5.59 10.79
C ARG A 225 -4.50 6.67 11.68
N ALA A 226 -5.10 7.84 11.75
CA ALA A 226 -4.60 8.92 12.62
C ALA A 226 -4.59 8.50 14.10
N ALA A 227 -5.63 7.81 14.56
CA ALA A 227 -5.70 7.26 15.91
C ALA A 227 -4.60 6.21 16.16
N LYS A 228 -4.41 5.26 15.24
CA LYS A 228 -3.34 4.25 15.30
C LYS A 228 -1.96 4.89 15.43
N GLU A 229 -1.67 5.86 14.57
CA GLU A 229 -0.39 6.57 14.58
C GLU A 229 -0.17 7.32 15.90
N ALA A 230 -1.20 7.96 16.43
CA ALA A 230 -1.14 8.67 17.71
C ALA A 230 -0.95 7.74 18.93
N LEU A 231 -1.48 6.51 18.88
CA LEU A 231 -1.27 5.49 19.93
C LEU A 231 0.19 5.04 20.05
N THR A 232 1.07 5.39 19.12
CA THR A 232 2.52 5.18 19.25
C THR A 232 3.09 5.91 20.45
N SER A 233 2.58 7.11 20.75
CA SER A 233 3.08 7.98 21.81
C SER A 233 2.08 8.23 22.96
N ALA A 234 0.82 7.79 22.78
CA ALA A 234 -0.24 7.95 23.77
C ALA A 234 -0.84 6.59 24.16
N ASP A 235 -1.32 6.46 25.41
CA ASP A 235 -2.00 5.24 25.85
C ASP A 235 -3.46 5.19 25.40
N SER A 236 -4.07 6.33 25.15
CA SER A 236 -5.42 6.43 24.58
C SER A 236 -5.59 7.71 23.77
N VAL A 237 -6.45 7.65 22.76
CA VAL A 237 -6.78 8.78 21.87
C VAL A 237 -8.27 8.79 21.57
N THR A 238 -8.81 9.93 21.16
CA THR A 238 -10.19 10.02 20.68
C THR A 238 -10.21 9.86 19.17
N LEU A 239 -10.92 8.84 18.68
CA LEU A 239 -11.18 8.64 17.25
C LEU A 239 -12.48 9.39 16.91
N ASN A 240 -12.40 10.33 15.99
CA ASN A 240 -13.52 11.12 15.50
C ASN A 240 -13.69 10.95 13.99
N ALA A 241 -14.90 10.63 13.55
CA ALA A 241 -15.25 10.54 12.14
C ALA A 241 -16.67 11.08 11.90
N ALA A 242 -16.82 12.00 10.95
CA ALA A 242 -18.12 12.47 10.50
C ALA A 242 -18.61 11.54 9.38
N LEU A 243 -19.64 10.75 9.67
CA LEU A 243 -20.28 9.82 8.74
C LEU A 243 -21.65 10.35 8.30
N SER A 244 -22.15 9.86 7.20
CA SER A 244 -23.51 10.21 6.72
C SER A 244 -24.58 9.84 7.75
N SER A 245 -24.34 8.81 8.57
CA SER A 245 -25.24 8.35 9.64
C SER A 245 -25.10 9.12 10.97
N GLY A 246 -24.10 9.98 11.11
CA GLY A 246 -23.84 10.76 12.32
C GLY A 246 -22.35 10.88 12.65
N VAL A 247 -22.04 11.49 13.79
CA VAL A 247 -20.64 11.66 14.22
C VAL A 247 -20.22 10.50 15.12
N LEU A 248 -19.26 9.73 14.68
CA LEU A 248 -18.55 8.77 15.53
C LEU A 248 -17.54 9.55 16.39
N SER A 249 -17.63 9.41 17.71
CA SER A 249 -16.63 9.92 18.63
C SER A 249 -16.44 8.90 19.75
N THR A 250 -15.30 8.25 19.78
CA THR A 250 -15.02 7.19 20.76
C THR A 250 -13.56 7.24 21.20
N GLN A 251 -13.34 6.97 22.48
CA GLN A 251 -11.99 6.80 23.00
C GLN A 251 -11.50 5.39 22.70
N VAL A 252 -10.29 5.28 22.17
CA VAL A 252 -9.60 4.01 21.94
C VAL A 252 -8.27 4.01 22.63
N SER A 253 -7.94 2.92 23.30
CA SER A 253 -6.67 2.70 24.00
C SER A 253 -5.73 1.84 23.15
N ARG A 254 -4.46 1.76 23.55
CA ARG A 254 -3.48 0.85 22.95
C ARG A 254 -3.94 -0.61 23.11
N THR A 255 -4.50 -0.98 24.27
CA THR A 255 -5.07 -2.32 24.49
C THR A 255 -6.22 -2.61 23.53
N ASP A 256 -7.15 -1.65 23.32
CA ASP A 256 -8.23 -1.82 22.34
C ASP A 256 -7.70 -2.06 20.92
N PHE A 257 -6.64 -1.35 20.54
CA PHE A 257 -5.99 -1.54 19.25
C PHE A 257 -5.33 -2.91 19.13
N GLU A 258 -4.61 -3.36 20.17
CA GLU A 258 -3.95 -4.66 20.21
C GLU A 258 -4.98 -5.80 20.12
N GLU A 259 -6.09 -5.70 20.84
CA GLU A 259 -7.19 -6.67 20.77
C GLU A 259 -7.82 -6.71 19.38
N ALA A 260 -8.15 -5.56 18.80
CA ALA A 260 -8.75 -5.44 17.47
C ALA A 260 -7.85 -6.02 16.36
N THR A 261 -6.52 -5.93 16.54
CA THR A 261 -5.53 -6.33 15.53
C THR A 261 -4.84 -7.67 15.82
N GLN A 262 -5.21 -8.37 16.89
CA GLN A 262 -4.57 -9.62 17.32
C GLN A 262 -4.52 -10.67 16.19
N ALA A 263 -5.61 -10.82 15.45
CA ALA A 263 -5.68 -11.79 14.34
C ALA A 263 -4.68 -11.45 13.22
N LEU A 264 -4.51 -10.16 12.90
CA LEU A 264 -3.55 -9.68 11.89
C LEU A 264 -2.11 -9.94 12.35
N THR A 265 -1.81 -9.60 13.60
CA THR A 265 -0.50 -9.88 14.22
C THR A 265 -0.19 -11.38 14.23
N SER A 266 -1.19 -12.21 14.52
CA SER A 266 -1.03 -13.68 14.49
C SER A 266 -0.73 -14.18 13.07
N ARG A 267 -1.30 -13.58 12.02
CA ARG A 267 -0.97 -13.90 10.61
C ARG A 267 0.49 -13.56 10.30
N CYS A 268 0.99 -12.40 10.73
CA CYS A 268 2.41 -12.05 10.59
C CYS A 268 3.30 -13.12 11.26
N MET A 269 2.98 -13.48 12.51
CA MET A 269 3.76 -14.46 13.28
C MET A 269 3.71 -15.86 12.69
N THR A 270 2.66 -16.22 11.97
CA THR A 270 2.57 -17.51 11.27
C THR A 270 3.55 -17.57 10.08
N ALA A 271 3.72 -16.47 9.36
CA ALA A 271 4.68 -16.42 8.26
C ALA A 271 6.15 -16.37 8.73
N VAL A 272 6.39 -15.95 9.98
CA VAL A 272 7.74 -15.89 10.59
C VAL A 272 8.20 -17.27 11.09
N ARG A 273 7.29 -18.20 11.36
CA ARG A 273 7.56 -19.56 11.88
C ARG A 273 7.90 -20.55 10.78
#